data_20f2de077b6a1f6772fb87f03f1ef1b3
#
_entry.id   20f2de077b6a1f6772fb87f03f1ef1b3
#
_cell.length_a   1.000
_cell.length_b   1.000
_cell.length_c   1.000
_cell.angle_alpha   90.00
_cell.angle_beta   90.00
_cell.angle_gamma   90.00
#
_symmetry.space_group_name_H-M   'P 1'
#
loop_
_entity.id
_entity.type
_entity.pdbx_description
1 polymer ?
#
loop_
_entity_poly.entity_id
_entity_poly.type
_entity_poly.pdbx_seq_one_letter_code
_entity_poly.pdbx_strand_id
1 'polypeptide(L)'
;MAGYELRMRRFTFAPGSVFGPLHDHRGRPGLVYILEGTITDHRDGIATEYGPGPGWPEDRNTTHWLENRGTVPAIEVSVDIVRRA
;
A
#
# COMPACT_ATOMS: atom_id res chain seq x y z
N MET A 1 19.88 1.49 -12.17
CA MET A 1 19.88 0.66 -10.94
C MET A 1 20.23 -0.78 -11.29
N ALA A 2 21.47 -1.11 -11.12
CA ALA A 2 21.90 -2.48 -11.39
C ALA A 2 21.23 -3.46 -10.43
N GLY A 3 20.62 -4.52 -10.97
CA GLY A 3 19.96 -5.55 -10.19
C GLY A 3 18.62 -5.20 -9.58
N TYR A 4 18.10 -3.98 -9.83
CA TYR A 4 16.82 -3.50 -9.32
C TYR A 4 16.02 -2.83 -10.42
N GLU A 5 14.72 -2.70 -10.20
CA GLU A 5 13.85 -1.93 -11.07
C GLU A 5 12.81 -1.19 -10.26
N LEU A 6 12.37 -0.05 -10.77
CA LEU A 6 11.21 0.66 -10.26
C LEU A 6 9.97 0.04 -10.85
N ARG A 7 8.97 -0.15 -10.00
CA ARG A 7 7.70 -0.75 -10.42
C ARG A 7 6.55 0.14 -9.96
N MET A 8 5.61 0.40 -10.87
CA MET A 8 4.38 1.11 -10.54
C MET A 8 3.20 0.17 -10.77
N ARG A 9 2.30 0.09 -9.80
CA ARG A 9 1.11 -0.74 -9.90
C ARG A 9 -0.11 0.02 -9.43
N ARG A 10 -1.25 -0.28 -10.03
CA ARG A 10 -2.53 0.25 -9.62
C ARG A 10 -3.37 -0.89 -9.06
N PHE A 11 -3.94 -0.68 -7.89
CA PHE A 11 -4.80 -1.66 -7.24
C PHE A 11 -6.17 -1.06 -7.01
N THR A 12 -7.21 -1.87 -7.21
CA THR A 12 -8.59 -1.51 -6.87
C THR A 12 -9.04 -2.40 -5.74
N PHE A 13 -9.48 -1.79 -4.65
CA PHE A 13 -9.96 -2.49 -3.45
C PHE A 13 -11.48 -2.35 -3.40
N ALA A 14 -12.20 -3.44 -3.57
CA ALA A 14 -13.65 -3.44 -3.39
C ALA A 14 -14.02 -3.06 -1.96
N PRO A 15 -15.20 -2.48 -1.72
CA PRO A 15 -15.67 -2.22 -0.36
C PRO A 15 -15.64 -3.50 0.47
N GLY A 16 -15.09 -3.42 1.69
CA GLY A 16 -14.98 -4.55 2.58
C GLY A 16 -13.81 -5.48 2.32
N SER A 17 -13.02 -5.25 1.28
CA SER A 17 -11.89 -6.13 0.96
C SER A 17 -10.72 -5.88 1.89
N VAL A 18 -9.92 -6.94 2.08
CA VAL A 18 -8.72 -6.92 2.92
C VAL A 18 -7.53 -7.34 2.07
N PHE A 19 -6.45 -6.58 2.15
CA PHE A 19 -5.17 -6.95 1.56
C PHE A 19 -4.27 -7.40 2.70
N GLY A 20 -4.22 -8.67 2.90
CA GLY A 20 -3.49 -9.31 3.97
C GLY A 20 -3.10 -10.71 3.56
N PRO A 21 -2.57 -11.49 4.48
CA PRO A 21 -2.33 -11.17 5.89
C PRO A 21 -1.25 -10.09 6.08
N LEU A 22 -0.90 -9.88 7.34
CA LEU A 22 0.21 -9.00 7.70
C LEU A 22 1.43 -9.32 6.84
N HIS A 23 2.03 -8.30 6.23
CA HIS A 23 3.18 -8.47 5.33
C HIS A 23 4.17 -7.33 5.55
N ASP A 24 5.39 -7.52 5.07
CA ASP A 24 6.45 -6.51 5.19
C ASP A 24 6.92 -6.03 3.82
N HIS A 25 7.69 -4.95 3.83
CA HIS A 25 8.28 -4.34 2.65
C HIS A 25 9.81 -4.36 2.68
N ARG A 26 10.38 -5.34 3.39
CA ARG A 26 11.82 -5.42 3.59
C ARG A 26 12.60 -5.44 2.28
N GLY A 27 12.13 -6.19 1.30
CA GLY A 27 12.80 -6.32 0.00
C GLY A 27 12.24 -5.40 -1.08
N ARG A 28 11.21 -4.58 -0.77
CA ARG A 28 10.53 -3.75 -1.76
C ARG A 28 9.97 -2.47 -1.15
N PRO A 29 10.85 -1.58 -0.69
CA PRO A 29 10.39 -0.28 -0.16
C PRO A 29 9.73 0.53 -1.26
N GLY A 30 8.76 1.35 -0.89
CA GLY A 30 8.02 2.12 -1.86
C GLY A 30 7.17 3.23 -1.29
N LEU A 31 6.32 3.76 -2.15
CA LEU A 31 5.39 4.84 -1.85
C LEU A 31 4.01 4.45 -2.32
N VAL A 32 2.98 4.91 -1.61
CA VAL A 32 1.59 4.67 -1.97
C VAL A 32 0.84 5.99 -2.04
N TYR A 33 -0.04 6.12 -3.02
CA TYR A 33 -0.94 7.25 -3.18
C TYR A 33 -2.36 6.75 -3.46
N ILE A 34 -3.34 7.37 -2.80
CA ILE A 34 -4.75 7.01 -3.01
C ILE A 34 -5.35 7.96 -4.06
N LEU A 35 -5.88 7.39 -5.15
CA LEU A 35 -6.57 8.15 -6.19
C LEU A 35 -8.02 8.39 -5.84
N GLU A 36 -8.70 7.36 -5.32
CA GLU A 36 -10.13 7.41 -4.98
C GLU A 36 -10.41 6.56 -3.75
N GLY A 37 -11.42 6.95 -2.98
CA GLY A 37 -11.85 6.20 -1.80
C GLY A 37 -10.88 6.35 -0.64
N THR A 38 -10.96 5.43 0.30
CA THR A 38 -10.10 5.41 1.48
C THR A 38 -9.57 4.01 1.74
N ILE A 39 -8.36 3.94 2.24
CA ILE A 39 -7.72 2.69 2.67
C ILE A 39 -7.35 2.85 4.14
N THR A 40 -7.62 1.84 4.93
CA THR A 40 -7.19 1.78 6.32
C THR A 40 -5.94 0.93 6.40
N ASP A 41 -4.86 1.53 6.91
CA ASP A 41 -3.56 0.90 7.07
C ASP A 41 -3.37 0.52 8.54
N HIS A 42 -3.06 -0.75 8.79
CA HIS A 42 -2.85 -1.27 10.14
C HIS A 42 -1.38 -1.56 10.37
N ARG A 43 -0.76 -0.77 11.25
CA ARG A 43 0.65 -0.92 11.66
C ARG A 43 0.74 -0.88 13.17
N ASP A 44 1.43 -1.85 13.75
CA ASP A 44 1.71 -1.89 15.19
C ASP A 44 0.44 -1.72 16.05
N GLY A 45 -0.65 -2.33 15.61
CA GLY A 45 -1.93 -2.22 16.32
C GLY A 45 -2.64 -0.89 16.14
N ILE A 46 -2.13 0.00 15.28
CA ILE A 46 -2.71 1.31 15.00
C ILE A 46 -3.32 1.31 13.61
N ALA A 47 -4.59 1.71 13.52
CA ALA A 47 -5.30 1.85 12.26
C ALA A 47 -5.29 3.31 11.83
N THR A 48 -4.79 3.59 10.64
CA THR A 48 -4.77 4.93 10.06
C THR A 48 -5.51 4.92 8.74
N GLU A 49 -6.45 5.84 8.57
CA GLU A 49 -7.23 5.96 7.35
C GLU A 49 -6.60 7.00 6.42
N TYR A 50 -6.40 6.61 5.17
CA TYR A 50 -5.85 7.49 4.13
C TYR A 50 -6.85 7.65 3.00
N GLY A 51 -7.10 8.90 2.63
CA GLY A 51 -7.86 9.26 1.43
C GLY A 51 -6.94 9.89 0.39
N PRO A 52 -7.50 10.44 -0.71
CA PRO A 52 -6.74 11.17 -1.71
C PRO A 52 -5.99 12.34 -1.10
N GLY A 53 -4.77 12.57 -1.56
CA GLY A 53 -3.96 13.70 -1.12
C GLY A 53 -2.60 13.24 -0.61
N PRO A 54 -2.39 13.12 0.70
CA PRO A 54 -1.09 12.67 1.18
C PRO A 54 -0.89 11.18 0.90
N GLY A 55 0.25 10.83 0.31
CA GLY A 55 0.66 9.45 0.21
C GLY A 55 1.34 9.01 1.50
N TRP A 56 1.78 7.75 1.53
CA TRP A 56 2.58 7.26 2.64
C TRP A 56 3.73 6.38 2.14
N PRO A 57 4.85 6.35 2.89
CA PRO A 57 5.95 5.48 2.55
C PRO A 57 5.74 4.07 3.12
N GLU A 58 6.30 3.10 2.43
CA GLU A 58 6.39 1.71 2.88
C GLU A 58 7.86 1.32 2.81
N ASP A 59 8.57 1.55 3.90
CA ASP A 59 10.00 1.28 3.94
C ASP A 59 10.29 -0.16 4.38
N ARG A 60 11.58 -0.50 4.46
CA ARG A 60 12.03 -1.85 4.84
C ARG A 60 11.55 -2.28 6.22
N ASN A 61 11.16 -1.34 7.07
CA ASN A 61 10.69 -1.62 8.43
C ASN A 61 9.16 -1.65 8.53
N THR A 62 8.46 -1.44 7.42
CA THR A 62 7.01 -1.44 7.39
C THR A 62 6.48 -2.87 7.40
N THR A 63 5.70 -3.21 8.41
CA THR A 63 4.92 -4.44 8.47
C THR A 63 3.49 -4.06 8.73
N HIS A 64 2.59 -4.44 7.82
CA HIS A 64 1.22 -3.94 7.87
C HIS A 64 0.24 -4.84 7.11
N TRP A 65 -1.05 -4.48 7.23
CA TRP A 65 -2.09 -4.99 6.35
C TRP A 65 -3.07 -3.86 6.07
N LEU A 66 -3.80 -3.97 4.97
CA LEU A 66 -4.69 -2.92 4.47
C LEU A 66 -6.12 -3.43 4.35
N GLU A 67 -7.08 -2.52 4.45
CA GLU A 67 -8.48 -2.84 4.17
C GLU A 67 -9.22 -1.63 3.64
N ASN A 68 -10.30 -1.88 2.92
CA ASN A 68 -11.25 -0.86 2.53
C ASN A 68 -12.50 -1.00 3.41
N ARG A 69 -12.61 -0.15 4.44
CA ARG A 69 -13.76 -0.11 5.34
C ARG A 69 -14.91 0.74 4.80
N GLY A 70 -14.70 1.38 3.66
CA GLY A 70 -15.68 2.27 3.08
C GLY A 70 -16.79 1.55 2.33
N THR A 71 -17.66 2.33 1.72
CA THR A 71 -18.81 1.82 0.95
C THR A 71 -18.60 1.93 -0.55
N VAL A 72 -17.47 2.49 -0.98
CA VAL A 72 -17.11 2.65 -2.38
C VAL A 72 -15.75 2.02 -2.64
N PRO A 73 -15.44 1.66 -3.90
CA PRO A 73 -14.11 1.14 -4.23
C PRO A 73 -13.03 2.16 -3.91
N ALA A 74 -11.87 1.67 -3.49
CA ALA A 74 -10.68 2.49 -3.29
C ALA A 74 -9.63 2.12 -4.34
N ILE A 75 -8.96 3.12 -4.89
CA ILE A 75 -7.94 2.93 -5.91
C ILE A 75 -6.64 3.52 -5.38
N GLU A 76 -5.60 2.68 -5.34
CA GLU A 76 -4.27 3.14 -4.96
C GLU A 76 -3.28 2.94 -6.11
N VAL A 77 -2.28 3.81 -6.13
CA VAL A 77 -1.08 3.64 -6.96
C VAL A 77 0.09 3.41 -6.03
N SER A 78 0.83 2.35 -6.29
CA SER A 78 1.99 1.95 -5.50
C SER A 78 3.22 1.98 -6.39
N VAL A 79 4.29 2.59 -5.91
CA VAL A 79 5.60 2.57 -6.58
C VAL A 79 6.59 1.93 -5.63
N ASP A 80 7.27 0.90 -6.07
CA ASP A 80 8.27 0.23 -5.24
C ASP A 80 9.53 -0.11 -6.04
N ILE A 81 10.58 -0.42 -5.31
CA ILE A 81 11.84 -0.90 -5.88
C ILE A 81 11.87 -2.41 -5.62
N VAL A 82 12.02 -3.17 -6.68
CA VAL A 82 12.08 -4.63 -6.57
C VAL A 82 13.38 -5.15 -7.16
N ARG A 83 13.85 -6.27 -6.59
CA ARG A 83 15.04 -6.92 -7.10
C ARG A 83 14.67 -7.67 -8.38
N ARG A 84 15.51 -7.51 -9.40
CA ARG A 84 15.36 -8.27 -10.65
C ARG A 84 15.81 -9.71 -10.43
N ALA A 85 15.05 -10.62 -11.00
CA ALA A 85 15.36 -12.05 -10.92
C ALA A 85 16.62 -12.40 -11.73
#